data_a28514002e1736bb176d29a103a10746
#
_entry.id   a28514002e1736bb176d29a103a10746
#
_cell.length_a   1.000
_cell.length_b   1.000
_cell.length_c   1.000
_cell.angle_alpha   90.00
_cell.angle_beta   90.00
_cell.angle_gamma   90.00
#
_symmetry.space_group_name_H-M   'P 1'
#
loop_
_entity.id
_entity.type
_entity.pdbx_description
1 polymer ?
#
loop_
_entity_poly.entity_id
_entity_poly.type
_entity_poly.pdbx_seq_one_letter_code
_entity_poly.pdbx_strand_id
1 'polypeptide(L)'
;MLVGKDNEENVVKRFVEWAGNDILVAHNAKFDLSFMYMAYLKYSLGRFNFNVIDTLGLSRFLEPSEKYHNLTVLMERYKINWDESKHHRADYDSEGTSLILYEMLKRLAEKDIKTFDELSTKPRIILNKRID
;
A
#
# COMPACT_ATOMS: atom_id res chain seq x y z
N MET A 1 -12.07 4.20 20.50
CA MET A 1 -11.34 3.87 20.70
C MET A 1 -10.68 3.66 21.44
N LEU A 2 -10.45 3.38 21.81
CA LEU A 2 -9.68 3.45 22.50
C LEU A 2 -8.79 3.78 22.50
N VAL A 3 -9.22 3.84 22.03
CA VAL A 3 -8.28 4.67 21.77
C VAL A 3 -7.53 5.12 23.00
N GLY A 4 -7.06 5.84 23.38
CA GLY A 4 -6.31 6.15 24.55
C GLY A 4 -5.88 5.00 25.43
N LYS A 5 -6.38 3.83 25.16
CA LYS A 5 -6.03 2.66 25.95
C LYS A 5 -4.81 1.94 25.44
N ASP A 6 -4.54 2.08 24.14
CA ASP A 6 -3.36 1.52 23.52
C ASP A 6 -2.50 2.65 23.00
N ASN A 7 -1.23 2.64 23.37
CA ASN A 7 -0.32 3.60 22.80
C ASN A 7 0.15 3.14 21.41
N GLU A 8 0.82 4.04 20.73
CA GLU A 8 1.33 3.78 19.38
C GLU A 8 2.22 2.54 19.33
N GLU A 9 3.08 2.36 20.32
CA GLU A 9 3.99 1.20 20.38
C GLU A 9 3.23 -0.11 20.36
N ASN A 10 2.19 -0.26 21.18
CA ASN A 10 1.42 -1.49 21.27
C ASN A 10 0.63 -1.74 19.98
N VAL A 11 0.10 -0.69 19.39
CA VAL A 11 -0.63 -0.81 18.12
C VAL A 11 0.29 -1.29 17.01
N VAL A 12 1.48 -0.70 16.91
CA VAL A 12 2.46 -1.09 15.88
C VAL A 12 2.92 -2.53 16.09
N LYS A 13 3.20 -2.93 17.35
CA LYS A 13 3.60 -4.31 17.65
C LYS A 13 2.54 -5.31 17.21
N ARG A 14 1.27 -5.04 17.49
CA ARG A 14 0.18 -5.94 17.07
C ARG A 14 0.05 -6.03 15.56
N PHE A 15 0.19 -4.90 14.89
CA PHE A 15 0.16 -4.89 13.44
C PHE A 15 1.28 -5.76 12.86
N VAL A 16 2.49 -5.62 13.38
CA VAL A 16 3.65 -6.39 12.92
C VAL A 16 3.44 -7.88 13.11
N GLU A 17 2.96 -8.29 14.28
CA GLU A 17 2.66 -9.69 14.55
C GLU A 17 1.59 -10.24 13.60
N TRP A 18 0.57 -9.44 13.35
CA TRP A 18 -0.52 -9.82 12.46
C TRP A 18 -0.07 -9.93 11.02
N ALA A 19 0.70 -8.96 10.53
CA ALA A 19 1.14 -8.93 9.14
C ALA A 19 2.17 -10.03 8.83
N GLY A 20 3.07 -10.31 9.79
CA GLY A 20 4.09 -11.34 9.61
C GLY A 20 4.93 -11.08 8.36
N ASN A 21 4.94 -12.04 7.44
CA ASN A 21 5.69 -11.95 6.19
C ASN A 21 4.78 -11.64 4.99
N ASP A 22 3.56 -11.23 5.25
CA ASP A 22 2.62 -10.92 4.18
C ASP A 22 3.09 -9.72 3.36
N ILE A 23 2.75 -9.74 2.07
CA ILE A 23 3.00 -8.61 1.20
C ILE A 23 1.93 -7.56 1.49
N LEU A 24 2.38 -6.35 1.77
CA LEU A 24 1.48 -5.24 2.06
C LEU A 24 1.17 -4.47 0.77
N VAL A 25 0.06 -3.76 0.78
CA VAL A 25 -0.35 -2.93 -0.35
C VAL A 25 -0.75 -1.56 0.18
N ALA A 26 -0.27 -0.51 -0.45
CA ALA A 26 -0.63 0.85 -0.08
C ALA A 26 -0.59 1.76 -1.29
N HIS A 27 -1.36 2.84 -1.23
CA HIS A 27 -1.28 3.89 -2.24
C HIS A 27 -0.35 4.97 -1.71
N ASN A 28 0.75 5.23 -2.43
CA ASN A 28 1.85 6.07 -1.97
C ASN A 28 2.58 5.43 -0.78
N ALA A 29 3.00 4.20 -0.99
CA ALA A 29 3.56 3.34 0.06
C ALA A 29 4.84 3.88 0.70
N LYS A 30 5.55 4.77 0.02
CA LYS A 30 6.76 5.39 0.55
C LYS A 30 6.47 6.09 1.89
N PHE A 31 5.33 6.76 1.99
CA PHE A 31 4.93 7.47 3.20
C PHE A 31 4.66 6.48 4.34
N ASP A 32 3.85 5.45 4.07
CA ASP A 32 3.49 4.44 5.08
C ASP A 32 4.71 3.67 5.55
N LEU A 33 5.58 3.31 4.61
CA LEU A 33 6.78 2.55 4.91
C LEU A 33 7.75 3.38 5.77
N SER A 34 7.86 4.67 5.51
CA SER A 34 8.69 5.58 6.31
C SER A 34 8.17 5.70 7.74
N PHE A 35 6.86 5.81 7.89
CA PHE A 35 6.23 5.87 9.22
C PHE A 35 6.55 4.60 10.01
N MET A 36 6.36 3.44 9.41
CA MET A 36 6.64 2.16 10.06
C MET A 36 8.11 2.01 10.44
N TYR A 37 9.00 2.42 9.54
CA TYR A 37 10.44 2.38 9.78
C TYR A 37 10.82 3.23 10.99
N MET A 38 10.29 4.45 11.09
CA MET A 38 10.55 5.33 12.22
C MET A 38 10.01 4.77 13.53
N ALA A 39 8.84 4.13 13.48
CA ALA A 39 8.27 3.50 14.67
C ALA A 39 9.13 2.33 15.16
N TYR A 40 9.66 1.52 14.25
CA TYR A 40 10.57 0.45 14.60
C TYR A 40 11.82 0.96 15.31
N LEU A 41 12.40 2.04 14.80
CA LEU A 41 13.56 2.66 15.45
C LEU A 41 13.20 3.23 16.83
N LYS A 42 12.08 3.94 16.90
CA LYS A 42 11.65 4.61 18.13
C LYS A 42 11.40 3.62 19.27
N TYR A 43 10.78 2.49 18.96
CA TYR A 43 10.37 1.52 19.99
C TYR A 43 11.27 0.28 20.03
N SER A 44 12.36 0.28 19.31
CA SER A 44 13.33 -0.83 19.29
C SER A 44 12.64 -2.19 19.01
N LEU A 45 11.83 -2.24 17.96
CA LEU A 45 11.03 -3.42 17.65
C LEU A 45 11.81 -4.55 16.94
N GLY A 46 13.09 -4.33 16.67
CA GLY A 46 13.93 -5.35 16.05
C GLY A 46 14.00 -5.21 14.54
N ARG A 47 13.99 -6.33 13.84
CA ARG A 47 14.15 -6.34 12.39
C ARG A 47 12.92 -5.78 11.69
N PHE A 48 13.19 -5.02 10.65
CA PHE A 48 12.15 -4.48 9.78
C PHE A 48 12.45 -4.96 8.36
N ASN A 49 11.50 -5.66 7.76
CA ASN A 49 11.65 -6.12 6.38
C ASN A 49 10.28 -6.35 5.77
N PHE A 50 9.71 -5.30 5.18
CA PHE A 50 8.41 -5.38 4.54
C PHE A 50 8.54 -5.13 3.05
N ASN A 51 7.84 -5.94 2.27
CA ASN A 51 7.63 -5.71 0.85
C ASN A 51 6.24 -5.09 0.69
N VAL A 52 6.19 -3.94 0.03
CA VAL A 52 4.93 -3.21 -0.16
C VAL A 52 4.73 -2.96 -1.64
N ILE A 53 3.57 -3.39 -2.15
CA ILE A 53 3.15 -3.02 -3.50
C ILE A 53 2.59 -1.61 -3.43
N ASP A 54 3.19 -0.69 -4.17
CA ASP A 54 2.75 0.70 -4.22
C ASP A 54 1.83 0.89 -5.42
N THR A 55 0.53 1.04 -5.16
CA THR A 55 -0.43 1.24 -6.23
C THR A 55 -0.24 2.56 -6.96
N LEU A 56 0.39 3.56 -6.32
CA LEU A 56 0.77 4.79 -7.01
C LEU A 56 1.84 4.52 -8.06
N GLY A 57 2.89 3.79 -7.69
CA GLY A 57 3.94 3.39 -8.63
C GLY A 57 3.40 2.51 -9.73
N LEU A 58 2.51 1.60 -9.38
CA LEU A 58 1.89 0.69 -10.34
C LEU A 58 1.03 1.46 -11.36
N SER A 59 0.27 2.45 -10.89
CA SER A 59 -0.54 3.30 -11.77
C SER A 59 0.35 4.07 -12.77
N ARG A 60 1.46 4.61 -12.29
CA ARG A 60 2.41 5.31 -13.16
C ARG A 60 3.03 4.39 -14.20
N PHE A 61 3.26 3.15 -13.84
CA PHE A 61 3.78 2.14 -14.76
C PHE A 61 2.75 1.78 -15.84
N LEU A 62 1.50 1.54 -15.43
CA LEU A 62 0.45 1.13 -16.37
C LEU A 62 -0.04 2.25 -17.26
N GLU A 63 -0.05 3.47 -16.76
CA GLU A 63 -0.60 4.63 -17.47
C GLU A 63 0.35 5.82 -17.37
N PRO A 64 1.54 5.72 -17.95
CA PRO A 64 2.56 6.77 -17.79
C PRO A 64 2.19 8.10 -18.45
N SER A 65 1.25 8.11 -19.39
CA SER A 65 0.81 9.34 -20.05
C SER A 65 -0.20 10.13 -19.23
N GLU A 66 -0.78 9.49 -18.20
CA GLU A 66 -1.74 10.18 -17.33
C GLU A 66 -1.01 11.08 -16.34
N LYS A 67 -1.59 12.25 -16.09
CA LYS A 67 -0.98 13.25 -15.19
C LYS A 67 -1.28 12.96 -13.72
N TYR A 68 -2.48 12.49 -13.44
CA TYR A 68 -2.95 12.30 -12.06
C TYR A 68 -3.12 10.83 -11.74
N HIS A 69 -2.60 10.43 -10.58
CA HIS A 69 -2.61 9.05 -10.10
C HIS A 69 -3.06 8.93 -8.65
N ASN A 70 -3.72 9.95 -8.11
CA ASN A 70 -4.21 9.87 -6.73
C ASN A 70 -5.40 8.91 -6.64
N LEU A 71 -5.71 8.49 -5.44
CA LEU A 71 -6.72 7.46 -5.19
C LEU A 71 -8.09 7.82 -5.77
N THR A 72 -8.52 9.06 -5.57
CA THR A 72 -9.82 9.54 -6.07
C THR A 72 -9.89 9.42 -7.60
N VAL A 73 -8.84 9.87 -8.28
CA VAL A 73 -8.78 9.83 -9.74
C VAL A 73 -8.79 8.40 -10.26
N LEU A 74 -8.06 7.50 -9.59
CA LEU A 74 -8.03 6.10 -10.00
C LEU A 74 -9.39 5.43 -9.82
N MET A 75 -10.10 5.74 -8.75
CA MET A 75 -11.43 5.19 -8.53
C MET A 75 -12.41 5.62 -9.63
N GLU A 76 -12.32 6.88 -10.03
CA GLU A 76 -13.12 7.38 -11.16
C GLU A 76 -12.71 6.73 -12.48
N ARG A 77 -11.40 6.63 -12.72
CA ARG A 77 -10.87 6.08 -13.98
C ARG A 77 -11.26 4.62 -14.15
N TYR A 78 -11.25 3.84 -13.08
CA TYR A 78 -11.61 2.42 -13.12
C TYR A 78 -13.09 2.19 -12.86
N LYS A 79 -13.87 3.26 -12.76
CA LYS A 79 -15.33 3.20 -12.57
C LYS A 79 -15.72 2.43 -11.30
N ILE A 80 -14.96 2.62 -10.25
CA ILE A 80 -15.24 2.02 -8.96
C ILE A 80 -16.27 2.90 -8.27
N ASN A 81 -17.37 2.28 -7.82
CA ASN A 81 -18.42 3.00 -7.11
C ASN A 81 -17.87 3.42 -5.74
N TRP A 82 -17.85 4.73 -5.49
CA TRP A 82 -17.35 5.24 -4.22
C TRP A 82 -18.17 6.45 -3.76
N ASP A 83 -18.18 6.66 -2.46
CA ASP A 83 -18.92 7.73 -1.83
C ASP A 83 -17.94 8.77 -1.29
N GLU A 84 -17.91 9.95 -1.90
CA GLU A 84 -16.99 11.01 -1.53
C GLU A 84 -17.10 11.44 -0.07
N SER A 85 -18.31 11.32 0.51
CA SER A 85 -18.52 11.67 1.91
C SER A 85 -17.78 10.74 2.88
N LYS A 86 -17.38 9.56 2.41
CA LYS A 86 -16.63 8.58 3.21
C LYS A 86 -15.13 8.63 2.95
N HIS A 87 -14.70 9.47 2.02
CA HIS A 87 -13.28 9.64 1.73
C HIS A 87 -12.56 10.11 3.00
N HIS A 88 -11.34 9.63 3.21
CA HIS A 88 -10.52 9.84 4.41
C HIS A 88 -10.86 8.92 5.59
N ARG A 89 -11.78 8.00 5.42
CA ARG A 89 -11.93 6.92 6.38
C ARG A 89 -10.98 5.80 5.99
N ALA A 90 -10.17 5.35 6.95
CA ALA A 90 -9.12 4.36 6.68
C ALA A 90 -9.68 3.05 6.08
N ASP A 91 -10.81 2.57 6.60
CA ASP A 91 -11.44 1.35 6.10
C ASP A 91 -11.94 1.50 4.66
N TYR A 92 -12.53 2.65 4.35
CA TYR A 92 -13.03 2.93 3.02
C TYR A 92 -11.90 3.08 2.00
N ASP A 93 -10.84 3.79 2.39
CA ASP A 93 -9.67 3.99 1.52
C ASP A 93 -8.93 2.67 1.28
N SER A 94 -8.85 1.79 2.29
CA SER A 94 -8.28 0.46 2.14
C SER A 94 -9.08 -0.40 1.17
N GLU A 95 -10.40 -0.36 1.27
CA GLU A 95 -11.28 -1.07 0.35
C GLU A 95 -11.09 -0.57 -1.08
N GLY A 96 -11.04 0.77 -1.25
CA GLY A 96 -10.80 1.38 -2.54
C GLY A 96 -9.47 0.95 -3.14
N THR A 97 -8.41 0.96 -2.33
CA THR A 97 -7.09 0.52 -2.76
C THR A 97 -7.10 -0.93 -3.22
N SER A 98 -7.81 -1.81 -2.51
CA SER A 98 -7.95 -3.21 -2.89
C SER A 98 -8.65 -3.39 -4.23
N LEU A 99 -9.71 -2.65 -4.45
CA LEU A 99 -10.47 -2.70 -5.72
C LEU A 99 -9.63 -2.18 -6.88
N ILE A 100 -8.86 -1.12 -6.65
CA ILE A 100 -7.93 -0.58 -7.65
C ILE A 100 -6.86 -1.60 -7.98
N LEU A 101 -6.27 -2.23 -6.96
CA LEU A 101 -5.25 -3.26 -7.18
C LEU A 101 -5.80 -4.41 -8.02
N TYR A 102 -7.02 -4.85 -7.74
CA TYR A 102 -7.65 -5.92 -8.52
C TYR A 102 -7.74 -5.55 -10.00
N GLU A 103 -8.18 -4.33 -10.31
CA GLU A 103 -8.24 -3.86 -11.69
C GLU A 103 -6.85 -3.77 -12.33
N MET A 104 -5.86 -3.32 -11.57
CA MET A 104 -4.49 -3.24 -12.05
C MET A 104 -3.89 -4.61 -12.34
N LEU A 105 -4.18 -5.60 -11.48
CA LEU A 105 -3.69 -6.97 -11.70
C LEU A 105 -4.25 -7.56 -12.99
N LYS A 106 -5.51 -7.26 -13.32
CA LYS A 106 -6.08 -7.69 -14.60
C LYS A 106 -5.33 -7.08 -15.77
N ARG A 107 -4.99 -5.79 -15.68
CA ARG A 107 -4.25 -5.09 -16.74
C ARG A 107 -2.82 -5.60 -16.87
N LEU A 108 -2.18 -5.92 -15.74
CA LEU A 108 -0.85 -6.52 -15.75
C LEU A 108 -0.88 -7.89 -16.42
N ALA A 109 -1.89 -8.68 -16.16
CA ALA A 109 -2.03 -10.00 -16.78
C ALA A 109 -2.14 -9.89 -18.31
N GLU A 110 -2.80 -8.85 -18.80
CA GLU A 110 -2.88 -8.58 -20.24
C GLU A 110 -1.50 -8.24 -20.84
N LYS A 111 -0.59 -7.74 -20.01
CA LYS A 111 0.80 -7.47 -20.40
C LYS A 111 1.74 -8.63 -20.06
N ASP A 112 1.16 -9.78 -19.72
CA ASP A 112 1.89 -11.00 -19.38
C ASP A 112 2.75 -10.87 -18.11
N ILE A 113 2.35 -10.00 -17.19
CA ILE A 113 2.97 -9.85 -15.87
C ILE A 113 2.02 -10.46 -14.85
N LYS A 114 2.34 -11.66 -14.38
CA LYS A 114 1.41 -12.49 -13.59
C LYS A 114 1.93 -12.90 -12.23
N THR A 115 3.19 -12.63 -11.92
CA THR A 115 3.80 -13.04 -10.66
C THR A 115 4.40 -11.84 -9.93
N PHE A 116 4.54 -12.00 -8.61
CA PHE A 116 5.23 -10.99 -7.80
C PHE A 116 6.67 -10.78 -8.28
N ASP A 117 7.35 -11.86 -8.63
CA ASP A 117 8.75 -11.78 -9.10
C ASP A 117 8.85 -10.95 -10.39
N GLU A 118 7.93 -11.17 -11.32
CA GLU A 118 7.91 -10.38 -12.55
C GLU A 118 7.62 -8.91 -12.26
N LEU A 119 6.70 -8.63 -11.33
CA LEU A 119 6.37 -7.27 -10.94
C LEU A 119 7.55 -6.58 -10.26
N SER A 120 8.31 -7.32 -9.45
CA SER A 120 9.45 -6.76 -8.72
C SER A 120 10.59 -6.30 -9.61
N THR A 121 10.62 -6.72 -10.89
CA THR A 121 11.61 -6.24 -11.85
C THR A 121 11.31 -4.84 -12.35
N LYS A 122 10.10 -4.32 -12.09
CA LYS A 122 9.70 -2.99 -12.55
C LYS A 122 10.03 -1.94 -11.50
N PRO A 123 10.48 -0.75 -11.91
CA PRO A 123 10.91 0.26 -10.93
C PRO A 123 9.72 0.86 -10.16
N ARG A 124 9.95 1.11 -8.89
CA ARG A 124 9.03 1.89 -8.03
C ARG A 124 7.66 1.26 -7.78
N ILE A 125 7.50 -0.03 -8.05
CA ILE A 125 6.24 -0.74 -7.80
C ILE A 125 6.32 -1.49 -6.48
N ILE A 126 7.40 -2.24 -6.28
CA ILE A 126 7.63 -2.94 -5.02
C ILE A 126 8.64 -2.14 -4.22
N LEU A 127 8.25 -1.70 -3.04
CA LEU A 127 9.13 -0.98 -2.13
C LEU A 127 9.50 -1.91 -0.98
N ASN A 128 10.77 -1.88 -0.61
CA ASN A 128 11.28 -2.63 0.53
C ASN A 128 12.22 -1.74 1.32
N LYS A 129 12.04 -1.71 2.63
CA LYS A 129 12.93 -1.01 3.53
C LYS A 129 13.27 -1.96 4.67
N ARG A 130 14.54 -2.00 5.07
CA ARG A 130 15.03 -3.00 6.02
C ARG A 130 15.76 -2.36 7.18
N ILE A 131 15.57 -2.96 8.34
CA ILE A 131 16.44 -2.80 9.52
C ILE A 131 16.90 -4.22 9.86
N ASP A 132 18.18 -4.43 9.81
CA ASP A 132 18.75 -5.75 10.14
C ASP A 132 19.02 -5.93 11.62
#